data_db9d60796d3867dc6890d48ca88b3fe0
#
_entry.id   db9d60796d3867dc6890d48ca88b3fe0
#
_cell.length_a   1.000
_cell.length_b   1.000
_cell.length_c   1.000
_cell.angle_alpha   90.00
_cell.angle_beta   90.00
_cell.angle_gamma   90.00
#
_symmetry.space_group_name_H-M   'P 1'
#
loop_
_entity.id
_entity.type
_entity.pdbx_description
1 polymer ?
#
loop_
_entity_poly.entity_id
_entity_poly.type
_entity_poly.pdbx_seq_one_letter_code
_entity_poly.pdbx_strand_id
1 'polypeptide(L)'
;MAHSAIMSVRITGNADDAVKAFEKTTTKAAAFGSAIGGLAVKGVTALWDTVKGFAGDVVNMSDSTDKFMNTMSFAGIDTKAVQAATKETRKYAAATVYGLDDIQNTTAQLAANGIGNYMELTEAAGNLNAVAGGNADSFKSVAMVLTQTAGAGKLTTENWNQLADAIPGASGKLQEALLKNGAYTGNFRAAMAKGEITADEFNQALLDLGMTDVAKQAATSTSTIEGAM
;
A
#
# COMPACT_ATOMS: atom_id res chain seq x y z
N MET A 1 17.71 -32.58 -20.47
CA MET A 1 16.53 -31.80 -20.92
C MET A 1 15.43 -32.01 -19.89
N ALA A 2 15.15 -31.00 -19.11
CA ALA A 2 14.10 -31.07 -18.06
C ALA A 2 12.74 -30.75 -18.70
N HIS A 3 11.81 -31.69 -18.65
CA HIS A 3 10.45 -31.47 -19.08
C HIS A 3 9.67 -30.73 -18.00
N SER A 4 9.29 -29.48 -18.26
CA SER A 4 8.33 -28.75 -17.42
C SER A 4 6.94 -29.33 -17.65
N ALA A 5 6.38 -30.02 -16.66
CA ALA A 5 4.98 -30.43 -16.70
C ALA A 5 4.11 -29.24 -16.27
N ILE A 6 3.38 -28.65 -17.21
CA ILE A 6 2.34 -27.65 -16.93
C ILE A 6 1.08 -28.41 -16.52
N MET A 7 0.70 -28.33 -15.24
CA MET A 7 -0.57 -28.85 -14.75
C MET A 7 -1.60 -27.73 -14.79
N SER A 8 -2.52 -27.79 -15.76
CA SER A 8 -3.68 -26.90 -15.80
C SER A 8 -4.81 -27.53 -14.99
N VAL A 9 -5.20 -26.90 -13.88
CA VAL A 9 -6.39 -27.30 -13.10
C VAL A 9 -7.58 -26.52 -13.63
N ARG A 10 -8.50 -27.23 -14.29
CA ARG A 10 -9.79 -26.68 -14.71
C ARG A 10 -10.80 -26.92 -13.60
N ILE A 11 -11.14 -25.87 -12.85
CA ILE A 11 -12.16 -25.93 -11.79
C ILE A 11 -13.52 -25.75 -12.47
N THR A 12 -14.23 -26.84 -12.67
CA THR A 12 -15.64 -26.82 -13.09
C THR A 12 -16.49 -27.23 -11.89
N GLY A 13 -17.08 -26.25 -11.21
CA GLY A 13 -18.25 -26.35 -10.36
C GLY A 13 -18.08 -27.13 -9.05
N ASN A 14 -18.11 -26.53 -8.02
CA ASN A 14 -18.40 -26.71 -6.61
C ASN A 14 -17.23 -26.25 -5.71
N ALA A 15 -17.47 -25.14 -4.97
CA ALA A 15 -16.50 -24.56 -4.06
C ALA A 15 -16.00 -25.54 -2.98
N ASP A 16 -16.80 -26.55 -2.62
CA ASP A 16 -16.48 -27.55 -1.61
C ASP A 16 -15.31 -28.47 -2.01
N ASP A 17 -15.18 -28.77 -3.30
CA ASP A 17 -14.08 -29.62 -3.79
C ASP A 17 -12.76 -28.86 -3.90
N ALA A 18 -12.84 -27.57 -4.20
CA ALA A 18 -11.67 -26.68 -4.16
C ALA A 18 -11.18 -26.50 -2.71
N VAL A 19 -12.10 -26.33 -1.75
CA VAL A 19 -11.79 -26.24 -0.32
C VAL A 19 -11.12 -27.52 0.18
N LYS A 20 -11.65 -28.71 -0.15
CA LYS A 20 -11.06 -30.01 0.23
C LYS A 20 -9.69 -30.27 -0.40
N ALA A 21 -9.47 -29.84 -1.64
CA ALA A 21 -8.16 -29.93 -2.29
C ALA A 21 -7.13 -29.03 -1.60
N PHE A 22 -7.56 -27.85 -1.16
CA PHE A 22 -6.72 -26.89 -0.44
C PHE A 22 -6.41 -27.35 1.00
N GLU A 23 -7.37 -27.94 1.71
CA GLU A 23 -7.17 -28.53 3.04
C GLU A 23 -6.12 -29.65 3.01
N LYS A 24 -6.10 -30.46 1.95
CA LYS A 24 -5.09 -31.52 1.75
C LYS A 24 -3.68 -30.95 1.47
N THR A 25 -3.59 -29.78 0.86
CA THR A 25 -2.32 -29.11 0.54
C THR A 25 -1.79 -28.36 1.76
N THR A 26 -2.65 -27.71 2.56
CA THR A 26 -2.28 -27.04 3.80
C THR A 26 -1.84 -28.03 4.88
N THR A 27 -2.37 -29.24 4.95
CA THR A 27 -1.91 -30.27 5.89
C THR A 27 -0.49 -30.72 5.56
N LYS A 28 -0.09 -30.76 4.28
CA LYS A 28 1.29 -31.05 3.87
C LYS A 28 2.24 -29.86 4.08
N ALA A 29 1.76 -28.63 3.88
CA ALA A 29 2.52 -27.42 4.17
C ALA A 29 2.71 -27.20 5.68
N ALA A 30 1.73 -27.58 6.51
CA ALA A 30 1.85 -27.58 7.98
C ALA A 30 2.90 -28.58 8.49
N ALA A 31 3.02 -29.75 7.85
CA ALA A 31 4.07 -30.73 8.16
C ALA A 31 5.47 -30.23 7.78
N PHE A 32 5.60 -29.39 6.76
CA PHE A 32 6.84 -28.72 6.37
C PHE A 32 7.17 -27.51 7.28
N GLY A 33 6.13 -26.80 7.75
CA GLY A 33 6.27 -25.60 8.61
C GLY A 33 6.62 -25.92 10.07
N SER A 34 6.36 -27.16 10.54
CA SER A 34 6.76 -27.59 11.89
C SER A 34 8.27 -27.72 12.04
N ALA A 35 9.02 -27.76 10.94
CA ALA A 35 10.49 -27.77 10.94
C ALA A 35 11.12 -26.37 11.02
N ILE A 36 10.36 -25.28 10.84
CA ILE A 36 10.86 -23.90 10.78
C ILE A 36 10.11 -23.00 11.81
N GLY A 37 9.90 -23.48 13.02
CA GLY A 37 9.46 -22.66 14.17
C GLY A 37 7.99 -22.26 14.16
N GLY A 38 7.26 -22.71 15.14
CA GLY A 38 5.80 -22.67 15.35
C GLY A 38 5.09 -21.30 15.44
N LEU A 39 5.59 -20.23 14.85
CA LEU A 39 4.97 -18.89 14.85
C LEU A 39 4.23 -18.56 13.55
N ALA A 40 4.64 -19.13 12.40
CA ALA A 40 4.05 -18.80 11.10
C ALA A 40 2.69 -19.49 10.84
N VAL A 41 2.45 -20.67 11.43
CA VAL A 41 1.27 -21.48 11.11
C VAL A 41 -0.02 -20.95 11.71
N LYS A 42 0.02 -20.32 12.90
CA LYS A 42 -1.17 -19.75 13.55
C LYS A 42 -1.69 -18.49 12.83
N GLY A 43 -0.82 -17.72 12.21
CA GLY A 43 -1.21 -16.53 11.45
C GLY A 43 -1.92 -16.88 10.14
N VAL A 44 -1.42 -17.87 9.41
CA VAL A 44 -1.97 -18.27 8.10
C VAL A 44 -3.33 -18.97 8.23
N THR A 45 -3.50 -19.86 9.23
CA THR A 45 -4.79 -20.52 9.47
C THR A 45 -5.86 -19.57 9.96
N ALA A 46 -5.51 -18.59 10.83
CA ALA A 46 -6.45 -17.56 11.26
C ALA A 46 -6.88 -16.63 10.13
N LEU A 47 -5.98 -16.32 9.19
CA LEU A 47 -6.32 -15.59 7.97
C LEU A 47 -7.31 -16.36 7.09
N TRP A 48 -7.12 -17.67 6.91
CA TRP A 48 -8.01 -18.52 6.12
C TRP A 48 -9.40 -18.70 6.73
N ASP A 49 -9.50 -18.84 8.05
CA ASP A 49 -10.80 -18.93 8.73
C ASP A 49 -11.58 -17.61 8.64
N THR A 50 -10.86 -16.50 8.59
CA THR A 50 -11.44 -15.18 8.40
C THR A 50 -11.87 -14.94 6.94
N VAL A 51 -11.09 -15.42 5.98
CA VAL A 51 -11.44 -15.39 4.54
C VAL A 51 -12.72 -16.22 4.27
N LYS A 52 -12.92 -17.35 4.95
CA LYS A 52 -14.17 -18.10 4.88
C LYS A 52 -15.40 -17.32 5.38
N GLY A 53 -15.23 -16.43 6.36
CA GLY A 53 -16.28 -15.51 6.83
C GLY A 53 -16.68 -14.43 5.79
N PHE A 54 -15.80 -14.14 4.84
CA PHE A 54 -16.05 -13.23 3.71
C PHE A 54 -16.62 -13.92 2.47
N ALA A 55 -16.80 -15.23 2.47
CA ALA A 55 -17.22 -16.02 1.31
C ALA A 55 -18.60 -15.60 0.71
N GLY A 56 -19.35 -14.73 1.37
CA GLY A 56 -20.57 -14.13 0.82
C GLY A 56 -20.31 -13.00 -0.20
N ASP A 57 -19.13 -12.33 -0.12
CA ASP A 57 -18.81 -11.17 -0.96
C ASP A 57 -17.53 -11.33 -1.82
N VAL A 58 -16.90 -12.51 -1.78
CA VAL A 58 -15.51 -12.72 -2.27
C VAL A 58 -15.47 -13.64 -3.50
N VAL A 59 -16.30 -13.41 -4.49
CA VAL A 59 -16.16 -14.14 -5.78
C VAL A 59 -15.02 -13.63 -6.66
N ASN A 60 -14.36 -12.51 -6.31
CA ASN A 60 -13.23 -11.94 -7.08
C ASN A 60 -12.15 -11.34 -6.16
N MET A 61 -11.49 -12.14 -5.32
CA MET A 61 -10.19 -11.74 -4.79
C MET A 61 -9.18 -11.79 -5.94
N SER A 62 -8.63 -10.65 -6.33
CA SER A 62 -7.55 -10.60 -7.30
C SER A 62 -6.24 -11.03 -6.62
N ASP A 63 -5.30 -11.57 -7.39
CA ASP A 63 -3.94 -11.94 -6.92
C ASP A 63 -3.24 -10.79 -6.15
N SER A 64 -3.59 -9.53 -6.44
CA SER A 64 -3.08 -8.35 -5.74
C SER A 64 -3.55 -8.27 -4.29
N THR A 65 -4.83 -8.60 -4.01
CA THR A 65 -5.36 -8.60 -2.64
C THR A 65 -4.73 -9.71 -1.79
N ASP A 66 -4.47 -10.87 -2.36
CA ASP A 66 -3.78 -11.97 -1.66
C ASP A 66 -2.34 -11.58 -1.31
N LYS A 67 -1.61 -10.97 -2.26
CA LYS A 67 -0.27 -10.42 -2.00
C LYS A 67 -0.30 -9.36 -0.91
N PHE A 68 -1.26 -8.45 -0.95
CA PHE A 68 -1.45 -7.42 0.07
C PHE A 68 -1.60 -8.03 1.46
N MET A 69 -2.55 -8.96 1.63
CA MET A 69 -2.81 -9.61 2.92
C MET A 69 -1.58 -10.37 3.43
N ASN A 70 -0.86 -11.07 2.55
CA ASN A 70 0.35 -11.80 2.92
C ASN A 70 1.48 -10.84 3.35
N THR A 71 1.67 -9.73 2.65
CA THR A 71 2.70 -8.73 3.01
C THR A 71 2.37 -8.05 4.34
N MET A 72 1.11 -7.66 4.57
CA MET A 72 0.65 -7.08 5.82
C MET A 72 0.85 -8.06 7.00
N SER A 73 0.53 -9.32 6.80
CA SER A 73 0.72 -10.37 7.82
C SER A 73 2.20 -10.64 8.09
N PHE A 74 3.05 -10.63 7.06
CA PHE A 74 4.50 -10.73 7.20
C PHE A 74 5.07 -9.54 7.98
N ALA A 75 4.51 -8.35 7.81
CA ALA A 75 4.85 -7.16 8.58
C ALA A 75 4.37 -7.22 10.06
N GLY A 76 3.71 -8.31 10.46
CA GLY A 76 3.21 -8.49 11.84
C GLY A 76 1.91 -7.76 12.13
N ILE A 77 1.22 -7.26 11.11
CA ILE A 77 -0.08 -6.60 11.28
C ILE A 77 -1.14 -7.66 11.63
N ASP A 78 -1.92 -7.39 12.67
CA ASP A 78 -2.95 -8.33 13.11
C ASP A 78 -4.09 -8.49 12.09
N THR A 79 -4.78 -9.62 12.14
CA THR A 79 -5.81 -9.98 11.17
C THR A 79 -6.94 -8.95 11.06
N LYS A 80 -7.35 -8.32 12.18
CA LYS A 80 -8.43 -7.31 12.16
C LYS A 80 -7.96 -6.04 11.43
N ALA A 81 -6.72 -5.62 11.68
CA ALA A 81 -6.13 -4.47 11.00
C ALA A 81 -5.93 -4.75 9.49
N VAL A 82 -5.51 -5.96 9.10
CA VAL A 82 -5.43 -6.37 7.68
C VAL A 82 -6.80 -6.31 7.01
N GLN A 83 -7.87 -6.79 7.67
CA GLN A 83 -9.23 -6.71 7.15
C GLN A 83 -9.71 -5.26 7.01
N ALA A 84 -9.48 -4.43 8.02
CA ALA A 84 -9.82 -3.01 7.97
C ALA A 84 -9.10 -2.33 6.81
N ALA A 85 -7.79 -2.54 6.66
CA ALA A 85 -6.99 -2.00 5.58
C ALA A 85 -7.46 -2.51 4.20
N THR A 86 -7.84 -3.79 4.08
CA THR A 86 -8.40 -4.33 2.83
C THR A 86 -9.69 -3.62 2.42
N LYS A 87 -10.56 -3.34 3.39
CA LYS A 87 -11.82 -2.62 3.15
C LYS A 87 -11.57 -1.16 2.77
N GLU A 88 -10.69 -0.48 3.50
CA GLU A 88 -10.39 0.94 3.26
C GLU A 88 -9.68 1.14 1.92
N THR A 89 -8.70 0.29 1.57
CA THR A 89 -8.03 0.36 0.25
C THR A 89 -9.01 0.18 -0.90
N ARG A 90 -9.96 -0.75 -0.80
CA ARG A 90 -11.03 -0.93 -1.80
C ARG A 90 -11.94 0.28 -1.88
N LYS A 91 -12.33 0.84 -0.75
CA LYS A 91 -13.17 2.03 -0.69
C LYS A 91 -12.47 3.22 -1.36
N TYR A 92 -11.18 3.42 -1.07
CA TYR A 92 -10.40 4.49 -1.66
C TYR A 92 -10.20 4.29 -3.17
N ALA A 93 -9.90 3.06 -3.63
CA ALA A 93 -9.82 2.72 -5.05
C ALA A 93 -11.13 2.99 -5.79
N ALA A 94 -12.28 2.62 -5.20
CA ALA A 94 -13.60 2.85 -5.78
C ALA A 94 -13.99 4.34 -5.86
N ALA A 95 -13.39 5.19 -5.02
CA ALA A 95 -13.66 6.62 -4.96
C ALA A 95 -12.68 7.47 -5.79
N THR A 96 -11.62 6.87 -6.33
CA THR A 96 -10.52 7.59 -7.00
C THR A 96 -10.18 6.94 -8.35
N VAL A 97 -9.27 7.54 -9.10
CA VAL A 97 -8.76 6.99 -10.38
C VAL A 97 -7.60 6.01 -10.20
N TYR A 98 -7.21 5.73 -8.96
CA TYR A 98 -6.04 4.89 -8.67
C TYR A 98 -6.40 3.41 -8.64
N GLY A 99 -5.52 2.57 -9.19
CA GLY A 99 -5.67 1.12 -9.17
C GLY A 99 -5.63 0.55 -7.74
N LEU A 100 -6.49 -0.42 -7.45
CA LEU A 100 -6.51 -1.11 -6.15
C LEU A 100 -5.15 -1.75 -5.81
N ASP A 101 -4.49 -2.30 -6.81
CA ASP A 101 -3.18 -2.93 -6.69
C ASP A 101 -2.08 -1.93 -6.27
N ASP A 102 -2.08 -0.73 -6.84
CA ASP A 102 -1.14 0.34 -6.50
C ASP A 102 -1.36 0.83 -5.07
N ILE A 103 -2.62 1.05 -4.67
CA ILE A 103 -3.01 1.45 -3.31
C ILE A 103 -2.60 0.37 -2.30
N GLN A 104 -2.96 -0.88 -2.55
CA GLN A 104 -2.65 -1.99 -1.66
C GLN A 104 -1.15 -2.23 -1.54
N ASN A 105 -0.42 -2.20 -2.65
CA ASN A 105 1.04 -2.35 -2.64
C ASN A 105 1.70 -1.24 -1.81
N THR A 106 1.31 0.02 -1.99
CA THR A 106 1.83 1.15 -1.22
C THR A 106 1.55 0.98 0.26
N THR A 107 0.30 0.70 0.63
CA THR A 107 -0.13 0.49 2.01
C THR A 107 0.66 -0.63 2.68
N ALA A 108 0.82 -1.78 2.01
CA ALA A 108 1.55 -2.92 2.55
C ALA A 108 3.05 -2.65 2.72
N GLN A 109 3.67 -1.93 1.78
CA GLN A 109 5.08 -1.56 1.90
C GLN A 109 5.32 -0.56 3.04
N LEU A 110 4.43 0.41 3.24
CA LEU A 110 4.52 1.32 4.39
C LEU A 110 4.38 0.57 5.71
N ALA A 111 3.41 -0.33 5.83
CA ALA A 111 3.26 -1.18 7.01
C ALA A 111 4.50 -2.05 7.26
N ALA A 112 5.09 -2.64 6.20
CA ALA A 112 6.30 -3.45 6.28
C ALA A 112 7.54 -2.64 6.70
N ASN A 113 7.56 -1.34 6.41
CA ASN A 113 8.59 -0.41 6.91
C ASN A 113 8.28 0.15 8.32
N GLY A 114 7.26 -0.37 9.00
CA GLY A 114 6.94 0.00 10.38
C GLY A 114 6.14 1.30 10.53
N ILE A 115 5.57 1.83 9.44
CA ILE A 115 4.74 3.04 9.48
C ILE A 115 3.36 2.68 10.05
N GLY A 116 3.02 3.19 11.22
CA GLY A 116 1.76 2.85 11.92
C GLY A 116 0.51 3.41 11.23
N ASN A 117 0.59 4.59 10.65
CA ASN A 117 -0.49 5.28 9.94
C ASN A 117 -0.44 5.08 8.42
N TYR A 118 -0.10 3.85 8.00
CA TYR A 118 0.11 3.48 6.60
C TYR A 118 -1.09 3.77 5.68
N MET A 119 -2.32 3.63 6.19
CA MET A 119 -3.54 3.92 5.41
C MET A 119 -3.70 5.40 5.14
N GLU A 120 -3.68 6.20 6.20
CA GLU A 120 -3.81 7.66 6.09
C GLU A 120 -2.71 8.25 5.21
N LEU A 121 -1.51 7.69 5.29
CA LEU A 121 -0.38 8.17 4.51
C LEU A 121 -0.52 7.79 3.02
N THR A 122 -1.06 6.60 2.71
CA THR A 122 -1.40 6.20 1.34
C THR A 122 -2.48 7.12 0.75
N GLU A 123 -3.54 7.38 1.50
CA GLU A 123 -4.61 8.31 1.09
C GLU A 123 -4.07 9.73 0.90
N ALA A 124 -3.25 10.23 1.83
CA ALA A 124 -2.67 11.55 1.74
C ALA A 124 -1.78 11.70 0.49
N ALA A 125 -1.02 10.66 0.14
CA ALA A 125 -0.19 10.63 -1.07
C ALA A 125 -1.05 10.73 -2.34
N GLY A 126 -2.13 9.96 -2.43
CA GLY A 126 -3.05 10.02 -3.56
C GLY A 126 -3.80 11.34 -3.65
N ASN A 127 -4.28 11.86 -2.52
CA ASN A 127 -4.97 13.14 -2.47
C ASN A 127 -4.05 14.31 -2.87
N LEU A 128 -2.80 14.30 -2.39
CA LEU A 128 -1.80 15.30 -2.77
C LEU A 128 -1.46 15.22 -4.25
N ASN A 129 -1.32 14.00 -4.79
CA ASN A 129 -1.14 13.78 -6.21
C ASN A 129 -2.29 14.37 -7.02
N ALA A 130 -3.54 14.11 -6.64
CA ALA A 130 -4.72 14.63 -7.35
C ALA A 130 -4.80 16.15 -7.33
N VAL A 131 -4.63 16.79 -6.16
CA VAL A 131 -4.70 18.26 -6.04
C VAL A 131 -3.55 18.95 -6.76
N ALA A 132 -2.44 18.24 -6.98
CA ALA A 132 -1.30 18.72 -7.78
C ALA A 132 -1.51 18.56 -9.30
N GLY A 133 -2.65 18.00 -9.73
CA GLY A 133 -2.97 17.73 -11.13
C GLY A 133 -2.35 16.42 -11.66
N GLY A 134 -1.95 15.52 -10.77
CA GLY A 134 -1.41 14.21 -11.11
C GLY A 134 -2.49 13.20 -11.51
N ASN A 135 -2.05 12.09 -12.07
CA ASN A 135 -2.87 10.97 -12.53
C ASN A 135 -2.44 9.65 -11.84
N ALA A 136 -2.94 8.50 -12.32
CA ALA A 136 -2.59 7.19 -11.78
C ALA A 136 -1.08 6.86 -11.90
N ASP A 137 -0.42 7.28 -12.99
CA ASP A 137 1.02 7.01 -13.18
C ASP A 137 1.89 7.89 -12.28
N SER A 138 1.54 9.17 -12.11
CA SER A 138 2.24 10.04 -11.15
C SER A 138 2.02 9.58 -9.70
N PHE A 139 0.85 9.00 -9.37
CA PHE A 139 0.62 8.39 -8.06
C PHE A 139 1.60 7.25 -7.78
N LYS A 140 1.88 6.38 -8.75
CA LYS A 140 2.90 5.31 -8.60
C LYS A 140 4.28 5.88 -8.25
N SER A 141 4.66 6.99 -8.89
CA SER A 141 5.92 7.66 -8.59
C SER A 141 5.95 8.27 -7.19
N VAL A 142 4.85 8.92 -6.76
CA VAL A 142 4.71 9.46 -5.40
C VAL A 142 4.76 8.33 -4.36
N ALA A 143 4.04 7.24 -4.60
CA ALA A 143 4.02 6.06 -3.74
C ALA A 143 5.40 5.41 -3.61
N MET A 144 6.14 5.32 -4.72
CA MET A 144 7.52 4.79 -4.72
C MET A 144 8.44 5.67 -3.85
N VAL A 145 8.39 6.99 -4.03
CA VAL A 145 9.19 7.92 -3.20
C VAL A 145 8.85 7.78 -1.72
N LEU A 146 7.56 7.68 -1.40
CA LEU A 146 7.08 7.53 -0.03
C LEU A 146 7.62 6.25 0.62
N THR A 147 7.50 5.11 -0.05
CA THR A 147 7.98 3.82 0.46
C THR A 147 9.50 3.75 0.55
N GLN A 148 10.22 4.34 -0.40
CA GLN A 148 11.69 4.44 -0.36
C GLN A 148 12.17 5.35 0.77
N THR A 149 11.49 6.48 1.00
CA THR A 149 11.81 7.39 2.10
C THR A 149 11.56 6.72 3.45
N ALA A 150 10.45 5.98 3.59
CA ALA A 150 10.16 5.19 4.79
C ALA A 150 11.25 4.14 5.04
N GLY A 151 11.64 3.38 4.04
CA GLY A 151 12.69 2.37 4.15
C GLY A 151 14.09 2.94 4.45
N ALA A 152 14.40 4.13 3.92
CA ALA A 152 15.67 4.84 4.18
C ALA A 152 15.68 5.58 5.52
N GLY A 153 14.53 5.79 6.15
CA GLY A 153 14.38 6.57 7.40
C GLY A 153 14.58 8.07 7.23
N LYS A 154 14.82 8.55 6.02
CA LYS A 154 15.07 9.97 5.72
C LYS A 154 14.75 10.32 4.27
N LEU A 155 14.40 11.59 4.03
CA LEU A 155 14.23 12.12 2.69
C LEU A 155 15.60 12.35 2.03
N THR A 156 15.83 11.71 0.88
CA THR A 156 17.05 11.91 0.09
C THR A 156 16.82 12.94 -1.02
N THR A 157 17.92 13.53 -1.52
CA THR A 157 17.84 14.45 -2.68
C THR A 157 17.27 13.75 -3.92
N GLU A 158 17.57 12.46 -4.12
CA GLU A 158 17.07 11.68 -5.24
C GLU A 158 15.55 11.49 -5.14
N ASN A 159 15.06 11.03 -3.97
CA ASN A 159 13.63 10.87 -3.71
C ASN A 159 12.86 12.19 -3.86
N TRP A 160 13.44 13.29 -3.37
CA TRP A 160 12.84 14.61 -3.56
C TRP A 160 12.72 15.01 -5.03
N ASN A 161 13.78 14.81 -5.82
CA ASN A 161 13.75 15.15 -7.25
C ASN A 161 12.69 14.31 -7.98
N GLN A 162 12.60 13.01 -7.71
CA GLN A 162 11.56 12.14 -8.29
C GLN A 162 10.15 12.62 -7.92
N LEU A 163 9.94 13.02 -6.67
CA LEU A 163 8.67 13.58 -6.22
C LEU A 163 8.33 14.90 -6.94
N ALA A 164 9.31 15.80 -7.01
CA ALA A 164 9.13 17.11 -7.65
C ALA A 164 8.85 16.99 -9.16
N ASP A 165 9.43 15.98 -9.80
CA ASP A 165 9.15 15.66 -11.20
C ASP A 165 7.75 15.04 -11.39
N ALA A 166 7.32 14.18 -10.46
CA ALA A 166 6.01 13.52 -10.52
C ALA A 166 4.85 14.49 -10.22
N ILE A 167 5.00 15.38 -9.24
CA ILE A 167 3.97 16.32 -8.80
C ILE A 167 4.55 17.74 -8.62
N PRO A 168 4.98 18.39 -9.70
CA PRO A 168 5.63 19.70 -9.62
C PRO A 168 4.76 20.77 -8.95
N GLY A 169 3.43 20.68 -9.11
CA GLY A 169 2.46 21.60 -8.49
C GLY A 169 2.40 21.53 -6.95
N ALA A 170 2.81 20.41 -6.34
CA ALA A 170 2.79 20.22 -4.89
C ALA A 170 4.17 20.36 -4.22
N SER A 171 5.26 20.22 -4.96
CA SER A 171 6.62 20.18 -4.38
C SER A 171 6.98 21.44 -3.57
N GLY A 172 6.63 22.62 -4.07
CA GLY A 172 6.86 23.89 -3.35
C GLY A 172 6.08 23.95 -2.03
N LYS A 173 4.81 23.51 -2.04
CA LYS A 173 3.98 23.48 -0.83
C LYS A 173 4.47 22.47 0.20
N LEU A 174 4.95 21.32 -0.27
CA LEU A 174 5.53 20.32 0.61
C LEU A 174 6.83 20.81 1.26
N GLN A 175 7.68 21.51 0.50
CA GLN A 175 8.86 22.16 1.05
C GLN A 175 8.49 23.23 2.11
N GLU A 176 7.46 24.05 1.87
CA GLU A 176 6.95 25.03 2.85
C GLU A 176 6.43 24.33 4.11
N ALA A 177 5.69 23.21 3.97
CA ALA A 177 5.20 22.43 5.10
C ALA A 177 6.34 21.83 5.94
N LEU A 178 7.36 21.26 5.29
CA LEU A 178 8.56 20.77 5.96
C LEU A 178 9.28 21.86 6.76
N LEU A 179 9.42 23.06 6.18
CA LEU A 179 10.02 24.21 6.89
C LEU A 179 9.17 24.63 8.09
N LYS A 180 7.86 24.74 7.90
CA LYS A 180 6.91 25.12 8.95
C LYS A 180 6.90 24.12 10.11
N ASN A 181 7.04 22.83 9.81
CA ASN A 181 7.09 21.75 10.79
C ASN A 181 8.45 21.62 11.47
N GLY A 182 9.44 22.44 11.07
CA GLY A 182 10.77 22.46 11.67
C GLY A 182 11.70 21.34 11.21
N ALA A 183 11.34 20.62 10.15
CA ALA A 183 12.12 19.50 9.61
C ALA A 183 13.52 19.95 9.12
N TYR A 184 13.68 21.22 8.83
CA TYR A 184 14.98 21.82 8.50
C TYR A 184 15.01 23.32 8.79
N THR A 185 16.22 23.86 8.82
CA THR A 185 16.47 25.32 8.88
C THR A 185 17.45 25.70 7.78
N GLY A 186 17.31 26.92 7.25
CA GLY A 186 18.22 27.42 6.23
C GLY A 186 18.00 26.79 4.85
N ASN A 187 19.02 26.14 4.29
CA ASN A 187 18.98 25.64 2.92
C ASN A 187 18.42 24.20 2.85
N PHE A 188 17.28 24.02 2.20
CA PHE A 188 16.59 22.74 2.05
C PHE A 188 17.46 21.63 1.41
N ARG A 189 18.18 21.96 0.32
CA ARG A 189 19.03 20.96 -0.35
C ARG A 189 20.22 20.55 0.52
N ALA A 190 20.78 21.49 1.27
CA ALA A 190 21.86 21.17 2.21
C ALA A 190 21.36 20.29 3.36
N ALA A 191 20.16 20.53 3.87
CA ALA A 191 19.53 19.68 4.90
C ALA A 191 19.30 18.25 4.40
N MET A 192 18.77 18.08 3.20
CA MET A 192 18.62 16.76 2.58
C MET A 192 19.97 16.06 2.38
N ALA A 193 20.98 16.75 1.87
CA ALA A 193 22.31 16.18 1.66
C ALA A 193 22.95 15.67 2.95
N LYS A 194 22.68 16.33 4.07
CA LYS A 194 23.11 15.91 5.42
C LYS A 194 22.20 14.84 6.03
N GLY A 195 21.02 14.56 5.44
CA GLY A 195 20.05 13.63 5.98
C GLY A 195 19.33 14.15 7.24
N GLU A 196 19.19 15.47 7.34
CA GLU A 196 18.53 16.13 8.48
C GLU A 196 17.01 15.92 8.46
N ILE A 197 16.40 15.76 7.28
CA ILE A 197 14.94 15.57 7.12
C ILE A 197 14.62 14.08 7.25
N THR A 198 13.97 13.72 8.35
CA THR A 198 13.56 12.33 8.63
C THR A 198 12.36 11.89 7.78
N ALA A 199 12.16 10.57 7.67
CA ALA A 199 10.95 10.03 7.04
C ALA A 199 9.68 10.46 7.77
N ASP A 200 9.70 10.53 9.10
CA ASP A 200 8.53 10.94 9.90
C ASP A 200 8.14 12.40 9.64
N GLU A 201 9.11 13.31 9.55
CA GLU A 201 8.85 14.70 9.22
C GLU A 201 8.32 14.87 7.80
N PHE A 202 8.84 14.09 6.85
CA PHE A 202 8.33 14.05 5.49
C PHE A 202 6.90 13.52 5.44
N ASN A 203 6.62 12.40 6.13
CA ASN A 203 5.29 11.81 6.23
C ASN A 203 4.29 12.78 6.86
N GLN A 204 4.68 13.49 7.92
CA GLN A 204 3.82 14.48 8.56
C GLN A 204 3.49 15.65 7.62
N ALA A 205 4.47 16.20 6.91
CA ALA A 205 4.23 17.26 5.94
C ALA A 205 3.31 16.80 4.79
N LEU A 206 3.42 15.54 4.37
CA LEU A 206 2.56 14.95 3.36
C LEU A 206 1.13 14.78 3.88
N LEU A 207 0.94 14.33 5.13
CA LEU A 207 -0.36 14.26 5.79
C LEU A 207 -1.02 15.64 5.92
N ASP A 208 -0.27 16.64 6.37
CA ASP A 208 -0.77 18.01 6.56
C ASP A 208 -1.37 18.60 5.28
N LEU A 209 -0.82 18.26 4.13
CA LEU A 209 -1.29 18.74 2.83
C LEU A 209 -2.33 17.81 2.20
N GLY A 210 -2.08 16.50 2.19
CA GLY A 210 -2.90 15.50 1.51
C GLY A 210 -4.22 15.19 2.22
N MET A 211 -4.32 15.46 3.52
CA MET A 211 -5.55 15.24 4.29
C MET A 211 -6.44 16.49 4.39
N THR A 212 -6.10 17.58 3.70
CA THR A 212 -6.97 18.76 3.57
C THR A 212 -8.24 18.43 2.77
N ASP A 213 -9.34 19.15 3.06
CA ASP A 213 -10.61 18.94 2.34
C ASP A 213 -10.46 19.15 0.83
N VAL A 214 -9.67 20.13 0.42
CA VAL A 214 -9.39 20.42 -0.99
C VAL A 214 -8.68 19.24 -1.66
N ALA A 215 -7.68 18.65 -1.00
CA ALA A 215 -6.94 17.52 -1.54
C ALA A 215 -7.83 16.27 -1.64
N LYS A 216 -8.65 15.98 -0.61
CA LYS A 216 -9.64 14.89 -0.62
C LYS A 216 -10.68 15.06 -1.73
N GLN A 217 -11.21 16.26 -1.90
CA GLN A 217 -12.16 16.55 -2.97
C GLN A 217 -11.52 16.37 -4.35
N ALA A 218 -10.27 16.80 -4.54
CA ALA A 218 -9.58 16.61 -5.81
C ALA A 218 -9.42 15.12 -6.18
N ALA A 219 -9.09 14.26 -5.21
CA ALA A 219 -8.91 12.83 -5.43
C ALA A 219 -10.23 12.09 -5.74
N THR A 220 -11.35 12.55 -5.19
CA THR A 220 -12.67 11.92 -5.34
C THR A 220 -13.57 12.64 -6.34
N SER A 221 -13.05 13.66 -7.03
CA SER A 221 -13.85 14.43 -7.99
C SER A 221 -14.07 13.62 -9.27
N THR A 222 -15.35 13.41 -9.61
CA THR A 222 -15.78 12.82 -10.89
C THR A 222 -15.90 13.86 -12.01
N SER A 223 -15.51 15.11 -11.77
CA SER A 223 -15.62 16.19 -12.76
C SER A 223 -14.55 16.13 -13.86
N THR A 224 -13.52 15.30 -13.69
CA THR A 224 -12.55 14.98 -14.72
C THR A 224 -13.01 13.80 -15.57
N ILE A 225 -12.62 13.77 -16.84
CA ILE A 225 -12.93 12.65 -17.75
C ILE A 225 -12.44 11.31 -17.18
N GLU A 226 -11.31 11.30 -16.48
CA GLU A 226 -10.75 10.11 -15.82
C GLU A 226 -11.57 9.65 -14.60
N GLY A 227 -12.22 10.56 -13.89
CA GLY A 227 -13.08 10.23 -12.74
C GLY A 227 -14.51 9.86 -13.13
N ALA A 228 -14.90 10.01 -14.41
CA ALA A 228 -16.23 9.71 -14.92
C ALA A 228 -16.33 8.40 -15.71
N MET A 229 -15.20 7.74 -15.99
CA MET A 229 -15.09 6.42 -16.63
C MET A 229 -14.86 5.32 -15.60
#